data_b97ae4a2286c5b02284f12527470ce12
#
_entry.id   b97ae4a2286c5b02284f12527470ce12
#
_cell.length_a   1.000
_cell.length_b   1.000
_cell.length_c   1.000
_cell.angle_alpha   90.00
_cell.angle_beta   90.00
_cell.angle_gamma   90.00
#
_symmetry.space_group_name_H-M   'P 1'
#
loop_
_entity.id
_entity.type
_entity.pdbx_description
1 polymer ?
#
loop_
_entity_poly.entity_id
_entity_poly.type
_entity_poly.pdbx_seq_one_letter_code
_entity_poly.pdbx_strand_id
1 'polypeptide(L)'
;ILEGGTELLKVLANKRIPIGLVSASPRRLVDAVLNSTKLSFGTVISLDDCSPNKPFPDPYLLAAKNLNISIEDCLILEDSVTGVTGACKSGARVIGIPRLVELPFHPNLTIKKSLIEVCDLFLEL
;
A
#
# COMPACT_ATOMS: atom_id res chain seq x y z
N ILE A 1 12.59 1.81 2.71
CA ILE A 1 11.32 1.75 3.48
C ILE A 1 11.12 3.05 4.23
N LEU A 2 9.90 3.54 4.25
CA LEU A 2 9.54 4.74 4.99
C LEU A 2 9.68 4.52 6.50
N GLU A 3 10.01 5.61 7.22
CA GLU A 3 10.07 5.58 8.67
C GLU A 3 8.76 5.08 9.28
N GLY A 4 8.85 4.17 10.22
CA GLY A 4 7.69 3.53 10.84
C GLY A 4 7.16 2.32 10.09
N GLY A 5 7.71 1.99 8.91
CA GLY A 5 7.24 0.87 8.10
C GLY A 5 7.40 -0.49 8.78
N THR A 6 8.55 -0.74 9.37
CA THR A 6 8.82 -1.99 10.08
C THR A 6 7.89 -2.16 11.27
N GLU A 7 7.69 -1.10 12.06
CA GLU A 7 6.79 -1.09 13.21
C GLU A 7 5.36 -1.37 12.79
N LEU A 8 4.90 -0.72 11.73
CA LEU A 8 3.55 -0.93 11.21
C LEU A 8 3.34 -2.37 10.75
N LEU A 9 4.29 -2.94 10.02
CA LEU A 9 4.19 -4.32 9.57
C LEU A 9 4.11 -5.30 10.75
N LYS A 10 4.85 -5.06 11.82
CA LYS A 10 4.76 -5.87 13.04
C LYS A 10 3.39 -5.79 13.69
N VAL A 11 2.82 -4.59 13.80
CA VAL A 11 1.49 -4.39 14.40
C VAL A 11 0.43 -5.13 13.56
N LEU A 12 0.48 -5.00 12.25
CA LEU A 12 -0.46 -5.65 11.35
C LEU A 12 -0.33 -7.18 11.42
N ALA A 13 0.89 -7.70 11.46
CA ALA A 13 1.14 -9.13 11.59
C ALA A 13 0.59 -9.67 12.91
N ASN A 14 0.80 -8.96 14.01
CA ASN A 14 0.30 -9.35 15.32
C ASN A 14 -1.22 -9.38 15.37
N LYS A 15 -1.89 -8.52 14.61
CA LYS A 15 -3.35 -8.48 14.50
C LYS A 15 -3.89 -9.42 13.43
N ARG A 16 -3.00 -10.15 12.74
CA ARG A 16 -3.35 -11.09 11.66
C ARG A 16 -4.10 -10.41 10.51
N ILE A 17 -3.76 -9.15 10.22
CA ILE A 17 -4.32 -8.42 9.10
C ILE A 17 -3.56 -8.79 7.83
N PRO A 18 -4.25 -9.23 6.77
CA PRO A 18 -3.59 -9.55 5.50
C PRO A 18 -2.92 -8.31 4.91
N ILE A 19 -1.72 -8.49 4.36
CA ILE A 19 -0.91 -7.39 3.83
C ILE A 19 -0.47 -7.73 2.41
N GLY A 20 -0.64 -6.77 1.50
CA GLY A 20 -0.12 -6.85 0.15
C GLY A 20 0.89 -5.75 -0.12
N LEU A 21 1.79 -5.99 -1.06
CA LEU A 21 2.72 -4.99 -1.57
C LEU A 21 2.38 -4.72 -3.04
N VAL A 22 2.16 -3.46 -3.37
CA VAL A 22 1.90 -3.02 -4.75
C VAL A 22 2.97 -2.01 -5.14
N SER A 23 3.77 -2.36 -6.14
CA SER A 23 4.92 -1.57 -6.56
C SER A 23 4.88 -1.30 -8.06
N ALA A 24 5.31 -0.11 -8.48
CA ALA A 24 5.53 0.22 -9.89
C ALA A 24 6.93 -0.17 -10.37
N SER A 25 7.72 -0.79 -9.52
CA SER A 25 9.06 -1.28 -9.88
C SER A 25 8.99 -2.66 -10.54
N PRO A 26 9.96 -2.99 -11.41
CA PRO A 26 10.03 -4.32 -12.00
C PRO A 26 10.17 -5.42 -10.94
N ARG A 27 9.64 -6.60 -11.24
CA ARG A 27 9.67 -7.75 -10.33
C ARG A 27 11.08 -8.03 -9.80
N ARG A 28 12.07 -7.93 -10.66
CA ARG A 28 13.47 -8.15 -10.28
C ARG A 28 13.92 -7.26 -9.12
N LEU A 29 13.56 -5.97 -9.15
CA LEU A 29 13.92 -5.03 -8.09
C LEU A 29 13.11 -5.29 -6.83
N VAL A 30 11.82 -5.59 -6.97
CA VAL A 30 10.96 -5.91 -5.84
C VAL A 30 11.49 -7.13 -5.10
N ASP A 31 11.82 -8.19 -5.81
CA ASP A 31 12.34 -9.42 -5.21
C ASP A 31 13.68 -9.17 -4.50
N ALA A 32 14.54 -8.34 -5.08
CA ALA A 32 15.83 -7.98 -4.45
C ALA A 32 15.60 -7.28 -3.10
N VAL A 33 14.65 -6.34 -3.05
CA VAL A 33 14.31 -5.64 -1.80
C VAL A 33 13.73 -6.60 -0.78
N LEU A 34 12.81 -7.48 -1.18
CA LEU A 34 12.21 -8.45 -0.28
C LEU A 34 13.24 -9.44 0.27
N ASN A 35 14.16 -9.90 -0.56
CA ASN A 35 15.24 -10.79 -0.12
C ASN A 35 16.20 -10.09 0.84
N SER A 36 16.49 -8.82 0.60
CA SER A 36 17.38 -8.03 1.44
C SER A 36 16.76 -7.70 2.81
N THR A 37 15.47 -7.33 2.83
CA THR A 37 14.78 -6.89 4.04
C THR A 37 14.16 -8.02 4.83
N LYS A 38 14.02 -9.20 4.24
CA LYS A 38 13.32 -10.36 4.82
C LYS A 38 11.85 -10.09 5.12
N LEU A 39 11.26 -9.08 4.47
CA LEU A 39 9.84 -8.80 4.58
C LEU A 39 9.03 -9.81 3.76
N SER A 40 7.85 -10.13 4.24
CA SER A 40 6.95 -11.05 3.54
C SER A 40 5.53 -10.48 3.50
N PHE A 41 4.85 -10.73 2.38
CA PHE A 41 3.50 -10.22 2.13
C PHE A 41 2.61 -11.35 1.59
N GLY A 42 1.30 -11.23 1.84
CA GLY A 42 0.34 -12.20 1.33
C GLY A 42 0.20 -12.18 -0.19
N THR A 43 0.46 -11.03 -0.80
CA THR A 43 0.55 -10.89 -2.25
C THR A 43 1.56 -9.80 -2.59
N VAL A 44 2.21 -9.92 -3.74
CA VAL A 44 3.16 -8.94 -4.24
C VAL A 44 2.84 -8.67 -5.71
N ILE A 45 2.50 -7.42 -6.01
CA ILE A 45 2.20 -6.98 -7.38
C ILE A 45 3.32 -6.03 -7.81
N SER A 46 4.06 -6.41 -8.84
CA SER A 46 5.11 -5.59 -9.44
C SER A 46 4.63 -4.98 -10.76
N LEU A 47 5.47 -4.17 -11.38
CA LEU A 47 5.19 -3.62 -12.71
C LEU A 47 4.88 -4.73 -13.73
N ASP A 48 5.57 -5.87 -13.61
CA ASP A 48 5.44 -6.97 -14.57
C ASP A 48 4.15 -7.79 -14.38
N ASP A 49 3.48 -7.65 -13.24
CA ASP A 49 2.35 -8.51 -12.87
C ASP A 49 1.00 -7.95 -13.27
N CYS A 50 0.94 -6.69 -13.65
CA CYS A 50 -0.33 -6.03 -13.93
C CYS A 50 -0.19 -4.94 -15.00
N SER A 51 -1.07 -4.98 -15.99
CA SER A 51 -1.16 -3.96 -17.03
C SER A 51 -2.63 -3.62 -17.25
N PRO A 52 -3.04 -2.35 -17.18
CA PRO A 52 -2.19 -1.20 -16.85
C PRO A 52 -1.76 -1.16 -15.38
N ASN A 53 -0.68 -0.42 -15.09
CA ASN A 53 -0.20 -0.21 -13.73
C ASN A 53 -0.63 1.19 -13.23
N LYS A 54 -0.08 1.65 -12.09
CA LYS A 54 -0.34 3.01 -11.58
C LYS A 54 -0.16 4.05 -12.69
N PRO A 55 -1.00 5.03 -12.82
CA PRO A 55 -2.05 5.53 -11.92
C PRO A 55 -3.43 4.87 -12.10
N PHE A 56 -3.51 3.74 -12.77
CA PHE A 56 -4.76 2.99 -12.91
C PHE A 56 -5.01 2.16 -11.64
N PRO A 57 -6.28 1.82 -11.32
CA PRO A 57 -6.58 1.07 -10.11
C PRO A 57 -6.25 -0.43 -10.19
N ASP A 58 -5.95 -0.94 -11.37
CA ASP A 58 -5.81 -2.37 -11.64
C ASP A 58 -4.88 -3.12 -10.70
N PRO A 59 -3.67 -2.62 -10.36
CA PRO A 59 -2.79 -3.36 -9.46
C PRO A 59 -3.35 -3.51 -8.04
N TYR A 60 -4.10 -2.53 -7.54
CA TYR A 60 -4.73 -2.64 -6.23
C TYR A 60 -5.90 -3.61 -6.22
N LEU A 61 -6.68 -3.61 -7.31
CA LEU A 61 -7.78 -4.56 -7.47
C LEU A 61 -7.25 -5.99 -7.56
N LEU A 62 -6.13 -6.19 -8.26
CA LEU A 62 -5.49 -7.51 -8.35
C LEU A 62 -4.97 -7.96 -6.98
N ALA A 63 -4.34 -7.08 -6.22
CA ALA A 63 -3.85 -7.40 -4.88
C ALA A 63 -5.00 -7.81 -3.95
N ALA A 64 -6.11 -7.07 -3.95
CA ALA A 64 -7.28 -7.41 -3.16
C ALA A 64 -7.86 -8.77 -3.54
N LYS A 65 -7.93 -9.05 -4.85
CA LYS A 65 -8.38 -10.34 -5.35
C LYS A 65 -7.49 -11.48 -4.85
N ASN A 66 -6.17 -11.30 -4.92
CA ASN A 66 -5.21 -12.30 -4.47
C ASN A 66 -5.30 -12.55 -2.95
N LEU A 67 -5.63 -11.52 -2.18
CA LEU A 67 -5.86 -11.65 -0.75
C LEU A 67 -7.26 -12.16 -0.41
N ASN A 68 -8.13 -12.29 -1.41
CA ASN A 68 -9.53 -12.70 -1.24
C ASN A 68 -10.31 -11.74 -0.34
N ILE A 69 -10.11 -10.45 -0.54
CA ILE A 69 -10.76 -9.38 0.24
C ILE A 69 -11.40 -8.39 -0.74
N SER A 70 -12.62 -7.94 -0.43
CA SER A 70 -13.27 -6.90 -1.22
C SER A 70 -12.49 -5.60 -1.14
N ILE A 71 -12.35 -4.89 -2.26
CA ILE A 71 -11.56 -3.66 -2.30
C ILE A 71 -12.08 -2.59 -1.34
N GLU A 72 -13.39 -2.54 -1.10
CA GLU A 72 -14.00 -1.61 -0.17
C GLU A 72 -13.58 -1.85 1.28
N ASP A 73 -13.12 -3.06 1.59
CA ASP A 73 -12.64 -3.44 2.92
C ASP A 73 -11.12 -3.29 3.06
N CYS A 74 -10.45 -2.80 2.02
CA CYS A 74 -9.02 -2.60 2.03
C CYS A 74 -8.66 -1.17 2.41
N LEU A 75 -7.49 -1.03 3.04
CA LEU A 75 -6.83 0.24 3.27
C LEU A 75 -5.53 0.24 2.48
N ILE A 76 -5.33 1.27 1.66
CA ILE A 76 -4.12 1.42 0.85
C ILE A 76 -3.29 2.57 1.42
N LEU A 77 -1.98 2.34 1.57
CA LEU A 77 -1.03 3.34 1.97
C LEU A 77 -0.16 3.70 0.77
N GLU A 78 -0.09 4.99 0.44
CA GLU A 78 0.68 5.47 -0.71
C GLU A 78 1.36 6.81 -0.42
N ASP A 79 2.49 7.04 -1.09
CA ASP A 79 3.30 8.25 -0.90
C ASP A 79 3.51 9.07 -2.18
N SER A 80 3.00 8.62 -3.31
CA SER A 80 3.17 9.29 -4.60
C SER A 80 1.84 9.69 -5.21
N VAL A 81 1.87 10.68 -6.10
CA VAL A 81 0.67 11.13 -6.82
C VAL A 81 0.10 10.00 -7.68
N THR A 82 0.94 9.27 -8.41
CA THR A 82 0.47 8.17 -9.26
C THR A 82 -0.14 7.04 -8.44
N GLY A 83 0.48 6.69 -7.31
CA GLY A 83 -0.04 5.66 -6.42
C GLY A 83 -1.36 6.06 -5.78
N VAL A 84 -1.44 7.28 -5.23
CA VAL A 84 -2.68 7.80 -4.63
C VAL A 84 -3.80 7.87 -5.66
N THR A 85 -3.50 8.32 -6.89
CA THR A 85 -4.51 8.41 -7.94
C THR A 85 -5.11 7.04 -8.25
N GLY A 86 -4.28 6.03 -8.46
CA GLY A 86 -4.77 4.67 -8.73
C GLY A 86 -5.52 4.07 -7.54
N ALA A 87 -4.98 4.25 -6.33
CA ALA A 87 -5.61 3.77 -5.11
C ALA A 87 -7.01 4.36 -4.90
N CYS A 88 -7.15 5.67 -5.08
CA CYS A 88 -8.45 6.32 -4.94
C CYS A 88 -9.47 5.83 -5.98
N LYS A 89 -9.01 5.56 -7.19
CA LYS A 89 -9.90 5.02 -8.25
C LYS A 89 -10.37 3.60 -7.96
N SER A 90 -9.65 2.86 -7.12
CA SER A 90 -10.00 1.46 -6.83
C SER A 90 -11.26 1.30 -5.99
N GLY A 91 -11.64 2.32 -5.23
CA GLY A 91 -12.74 2.27 -4.28
C GLY A 91 -12.33 1.93 -2.85
N ALA A 92 -11.06 1.64 -2.61
CA ALA A 92 -10.53 1.43 -1.27
C ALA A 92 -10.45 2.74 -0.48
N ARG A 93 -10.32 2.65 0.83
CA ARG A 93 -9.90 3.79 1.64
C ARG A 93 -8.39 3.95 1.47
N VAL A 94 -7.93 5.20 1.44
CA VAL A 94 -6.53 5.50 1.15
C VAL A 94 -5.98 6.44 2.20
N ILE A 95 -4.79 6.12 2.70
CA ILE A 95 -3.99 7.04 3.50
C ILE A 95 -2.79 7.45 2.66
N GLY A 96 -2.69 8.74 2.40
CA GLY A 96 -1.56 9.32 1.69
C GLY A 96 -0.54 9.89 2.67
N ILE A 97 0.74 9.59 2.44
CA ILE A 97 1.84 10.11 3.25
C ILE A 97 2.74 10.92 2.32
N PRO A 98 2.50 12.24 2.21
CA PRO A 98 3.28 13.07 1.30
C PRO A 98 4.74 13.14 1.73
N ARG A 99 5.64 13.02 0.76
CA ARG A 99 7.09 13.11 1.02
C ARG A 99 7.64 14.42 0.48
N LEU A 100 7.57 14.62 -0.84
CA LEU A 100 8.17 15.76 -1.52
C LEU A 100 7.17 16.59 -2.29
N VAL A 101 5.93 16.12 -2.46
CA VAL A 101 4.90 16.78 -3.26
C VAL A 101 3.57 16.72 -2.53
N GLU A 102 2.68 17.66 -2.83
CA GLU A 102 1.30 17.62 -2.35
C GLU A 102 0.54 16.51 -3.07
N LEU A 103 -0.37 15.87 -2.35
CA LEU A 103 -1.24 14.84 -2.90
C LEU A 103 -2.58 15.46 -3.30
N PRO A 104 -3.25 14.94 -4.36
CA PRO A 104 -4.53 15.47 -4.79
C PRO A 104 -5.63 15.19 -3.76
N PHE A 105 -6.64 16.06 -3.73
CA PHE A 105 -7.81 15.83 -2.89
C PHE A 105 -8.68 14.70 -3.47
N HIS A 106 -9.19 13.84 -2.58
CA HIS A 106 -10.17 12.82 -2.93
C HIS A 106 -10.98 12.44 -1.68
N PRO A 107 -12.31 12.16 -1.83
CA PRO A 107 -13.15 11.82 -0.66
C PRO A 107 -12.66 10.60 0.12
N ASN A 108 -12.03 9.62 -0.52
CA ASN A 108 -11.54 8.40 0.12
C ASN A 108 -10.13 8.56 0.70
N LEU A 109 -9.50 9.72 0.49
CA LEU A 109 -8.11 9.96 0.88
C LEU A 109 -8.04 10.70 2.20
N THR A 110 -7.27 10.15 3.13
CA THR A 110 -6.88 10.81 4.38
C THR A 110 -5.37 11.04 4.34
N ILE A 111 -4.92 12.24 4.70
CA ILE A 111 -3.50 12.55 4.74
C ILE A 111 -2.96 12.35 6.14
N LYS A 112 -1.84 11.61 6.25
CA LYS A 112 -1.08 11.43 7.49
C LYS A 112 0.36 11.83 7.24
N LYS A 113 1.05 12.31 8.27
CA LYS A 113 2.42 12.79 8.14
C LYS A 113 3.43 11.66 8.01
N SER A 114 3.16 10.53 8.65
CA SER A 114 4.10 9.41 8.68
C SER A 114 3.38 8.08 8.93
N LEU A 115 4.09 6.99 8.67
CA LEU A 115 3.61 5.65 9.01
C LEU A 115 3.53 5.44 10.52
N ILE A 116 4.23 6.24 11.31
CA ILE A 116 4.11 6.19 12.78
C ILE A 116 2.70 6.57 13.21
N GLU A 117 2.12 7.63 12.64
CA GLU A 117 0.72 8.01 12.92
C GLU A 117 -0.25 6.90 12.52
N VAL A 118 0.01 6.22 11.38
CA VAL A 118 -0.82 5.10 10.94
C VAL A 118 -0.70 3.93 11.92
N CYS A 119 0.50 3.64 12.39
CA CYS A 119 0.75 2.61 13.38
C CYS A 119 -0.06 2.86 14.66
N ASP A 120 -0.09 4.11 15.13
CA ASP A 120 -0.85 4.50 16.32
C ASP A 120 -2.35 4.25 16.15
N LEU A 121 -2.90 4.50 14.95
CA LEU A 121 -4.30 4.21 14.65
C LEU A 121 -4.62 2.72 14.84
N PHE A 122 -3.74 1.84 14.37
CA PHE A 122 -3.95 0.38 14.48
C PHE A 122 -3.78 -0.11 15.93
N LEU A 123 -2.92 0.53 16.72
CA LEU A 123 -2.75 0.17 18.12
C LEU A 123 -3.99 0.44 18.97
N GLU A 124 -4.84 1.38 18.55
CA GLU A 124 -6.09 1.72 19.23
C GLU A 124 -7.24 0.76 18.91
N LEU A 125 -7.06 -0.11 17.94
CA LEU A 125 -8.07 -1.11 17.61
C LEU A 125 -7.99 -2.30 18.63
#